data_87271fbb58312eeca48f28948b459736
#
_entry.id   87271fbb58312eeca48f28948b459736
#
_cell.length_a   1.000
_cell.length_b   1.000
_cell.length_c   1.000
_cell.angle_alpha   90.00
_cell.angle_beta   90.00
_cell.angle_gamma   90.00
#
_symmetry.space_group_name_H-M   'P 1'
#
loop_
_entity.id
_entity.type
_entity.pdbx_description
1 polymer ?
#
loop_
_entity_poly.entity_id
_entity_poly.type
_entity_poly.pdbx_seq_one_letter_code
_entity_poly.pdbx_strand_id
1 'polypeptide(L)'
;MGKENHVFAPAYKEKDMEELVQICDHIIFNSFAQYEKYKEMCRESAKVRKDKKAVSVGIRINPQCSTQEGHEIYDPCGYASRLGVTEEQFREDLLEGVEGLHFHTLCEQNADDLVTTFQAFEKKFGKYLHRMKWLNMGGGHHITRENYQMETLKKLIRYIRETYPVEVYLEPGEAIALNAGYLVTEVMDIVHNDMDILILDASAACHMPDVLEMPYRPPLAKGFEAGEKQYTYRLSSMTCLAGDVIGDYSFEQPIRIGDQLVFEDMAIYSMVKNNTFNGMPLPGIALLKEDGSVEMVREFGYDDFKMRL
;
A
#
# COMPACT_ATOMS: atom_id res chain seq x y z
N MET A 1 10.31 15.03 -5.94
CA MET A 1 9.07 14.48 -6.50
C MET A 1 9.38 13.97 -7.89
N GLY A 2 8.74 12.86 -8.30
CA GLY A 2 8.89 12.29 -9.62
C GLY A 2 8.50 13.27 -10.72
N LYS A 3 8.97 12.99 -11.94
CA LYS A 3 8.67 13.82 -13.10
C LYS A 3 7.40 13.41 -13.83
N GLU A 4 6.85 12.23 -13.48
CA GLU A 4 5.72 11.60 -14.14
C GLU A 4 4.70 11.12 -13.11
N ASN A 5 3.42 11.25 -13.44
CA ASN A 5 2.30 10.75 -12.63
C ASN A 5 1.71 9.52 -13.30
N HIS A 6 1.76 8.39 -12.61
CA HIS A 6 1.14 7.14 -13.03
C HIS A 6 -0.09 6.86 -12.16
N VAL A 7 -1.15 6.38 -12.77
CA VAL A 7 -2.36 5.98 -12.04
C VAL A 7 -2.85 4.61 -12.48
N PHE A 8 -3.22 3.80 -11.50
CA PHE A 8 -3.94 2.56 -11.67
C PHE A 8 -5.14 2.51 -10.72
N ALA A 9 -6.27 2.06 -11.24
CA ALA A 9 -7.43 1.63 -10.44
C ALA A 9 -8.12 0.43 -11.13
N PRO A 10 -8.77 -0.47 -10.37
CA PRO A 10 -9.51 -1.60 -10.94
C PRO A 10 -10.64 -1.18 -11.87
N ALA A 11 -11.19 0.02 -11.66
CA ALA A 11 -12.15 0.66 -12.57
C ALA A 11 -12.14 2.17 -12.34
N TYR A 12 -12.45 2.92 -13.39
CA TYR A 12 -12.56 4.38 -13.37
C TYR A 12 -13.98 4.84 -13.59
N LYS A 13 -14.40 5.90 -12.88
CA LYS A 13 -15.59 6.65 -13.19
C LYS A 13 -15.29 7.67 -14.29
N GLU A 14 -16.31 8.01 -15.09
CA GLU A 14 -16.16 8.97 -16.19
C GLU A 14 -15.67 10.34 -15.69
N LYS A 15 -16.29 10.84 -14.61
CA LYS A 15 -15.89 12.10 -13.98
C LYS A 15 -14.42 12.10 -13.54
N ASP A 16 -13.93 10.97 -13.00
CA ASP A 16 -12.53 10.89 -12.56
C ASP A 16 -11.59 10.88 -13.78
N MET A 17 -11.99 10.21 -14.86
CA MET A 17 -11.19 10.17 -16.10
C MET A 17 -11.04 11.54 -16.75
N GLU A 18 -12.05 12.41 -16.70
CA GLU A 18 -11.99 13.79 -17.21
C GLU A 18 -10.87 14.60 -16.54
N GLU A 19 -10.60 14.33 -15.25
CA GLU A 19 -9.51 14.96 -14.50
C GLU A 19 -8.18 14.23 -14.72
N LEU A 20 -8.17 12.89 -14.64
CA LEU A 20 -6.96 12.06 -14.73
C LEU A 20 -6.23 12.27 -16.07
N VAL A 21 -6.94 12.40 -17.19
CA VAL A 21 -6.31 12.68 -18.49
C VAL A 21 -5.60 14.03 -18.57
N GLN A 22 -5.86 14.94 -17.63
CA GLN A 22 -5.21 16.25 -17.56
C GLN A 22 -3.96 16.26 -16.69
N ILE A 23 -3.92 15.40 -15.65
CA ILE A 23 -2.88 15.43 -14.60
C ILE A 23 -1.95 14.24 -14.62
N CYS A 24 -2.35 13.09 -15.22
CA CYS A 24 -1.53 11.89 -15.27
C CYS A 24 -0.77 11.78 -16.59
N ASP A 25 0.44 11.23 -16.53
CA ASP A 25 1.26 10.92 -17.69
C ASP A 25 0.99 9.50 -18.18
N HIS A 26 0.73 8.58 -17.26
CA HIS A 26 0.39 7.20 -17.55
C HIS A 26 -0.95 6.83 -16.87
N ILE A 27 -1.85 6.23 -17.66
CA ILE A 27 -3.12 5.66 -17.14
C ILE A 27 -3.14 4.17 -17.46
N ILE A 28 -3.29 3.35 -16.42
CA ILE A 28 -3.25 1.90 -16.51
C ILE A 28 -4.67 1.35 -16.31
N PHE A 29 -5.19 0.65 -17.31
CA PHE A 29 -6.50 0.02 -17.25
C PHE A 29 -6.42 -1.42 -16.78
N ASN A 30 -7.38 -1.82 -15.98
CA ASN A 30 -7.48 -3.16 -15.42
C ASN A 30 -8.12 -4.18 -16.39
N SER A 31 -8.76 -3.70 -17.45
CA SER A 31 -9.40 -4.54 -18.45
C SER A 31 -9.49 -3.83 -19.80
N PHE A 32 -9.58 -4.60 -20.87
CA PHE A 32 -9.81 -4.06 -22.20
C PHE A 32 -11.16 -3.36 -22.34
N ALA A 33 -12.19 -3.75 -21.59
CA ALA A 33 -13.48 -3.06 -21.58
C ALA A 33 -13.37 -1.63 -21.06
N GLN A 34 -12.57 -1.42 -19.98
CA GLN A 34 -12.28 -0.07 -19.47
C GLN A 34 -11.45 0.74 -20.47
N TYR A 35 -10.45 0.12 -21.08
CA TYR A 35 -9.65 0.77 -22.13
C TYR A 35 -10.50 1.21 -23.30
N GLU A 36 -11.31 0.31 -23.88
CA GLU A 36 -12.21 0.63 -25.01
C GLU A 36 -13.16 1.79 -24.70
N LYS A 37 -13.66 1.86 -23.47
CA LYS A 37 -14.52 2.95 -23.02
C LYS A 37 -13.83 4.31 -23.05
N TYR A 38 -12.55 4.37 -22.70
CA TYR A 38 -11.84 5.64 -22.45
C TYR A 38 -10.69 5.92 -23.43
N LYS A 39 -10.41 5.03 -24.38
CA LYS A 39 -9.26 5.17 -25.29
C LYS A 39 -9.28 6.49 -26.10
N GLU A 40 -10.45 6.93 -26.54
CA GLU A 40 -10.57 8.18 -27.29
C GLU A 40 -10.27 9.39 -26.39
N MET A 41 -10.74 9.39 -25.16
CA MET A 41 -10.46 10.43 -24.18
C MET A 41 -8.94 10.51 -23.90
N CYS A 42 -8.26 9.37 -23.75
CA CYS A 42 -6.81 9.30 -23.59
C CYS A 42 -6.09 9.82 -24.84
N ARG A 43 -6.51 9.41 -26.03
CA ARG A 43 -5.90 9.84 -27.32
C ARG A 43 -6.03 11.35 -27.53
N GLU A 44 -7.18 11.91 -27.15
CA GLU A 44 -7.46 13.34 -27.30
C GLU A 44 -6.91 14.20 -26.18
N SER A 45 -6.37 13.60 -25.11
CA SER A 45 -5.88 14.30 -23.92
C SER A 45 -4.84 15.39 -24.22
N ALA A 46 -4.04 15.24 -25.27
CA ALA A 46 -3.11 16.28 -25.72
C ALA A 46 -3.77 17.64 -25.99
N LYS A 47 -5.08 17.66 -26.32
CA LYS A 47 -5.84 18.89 -26.57
C LYS A 47 -6.06 19.71 -25.29
N VAL A 48 -6.19 19.03 -24.15
CA VAL A 48 -6.52 19.63 -22.84
C VAL A 48 -5.32 19.75 -21.89
N ARG A 49 -4.29 18.94 -22.06
CA ARG A 49 -3.08 18.97 -21.24
C ARG A 49 -2.21 20.20 -21.51
N LYS A 50 -1.55 20.70 -20.47
CA LYS A 50 -0.64 21.86 -20.57
C LYS A 50 0.62 21.56 -21.40
N ASP A 51 1.14 20.34 -21.30
CA ASP A 51 2.35 19.88 -22.00
C ASP A 51 2.09 19.47 -23.47
N LYS A 52 0.81 19.43 -23.86
CA LYS A 52 0.36 19.01 -25.21
C LYS A 52 0.76 17.58 -25.60
N LYS A 53 1.05 16.72 -24.64
CA LYS A 53 1.31 15.30 -24.85
C LYS A 53 0.07 14.48 -24.51
N ALA A 54 -0.19 13.46 -25.31
CA ALA A 54 -1.24 12.50 -24.97
C ALA A 54 -0.79 11.63 -23.78
N VAL A 55 -1.76 11.21 -22.99
CA VAL A 55 -1.52 10.24 -21.89
C VAL A 55 -1.02 8.92 -22.50
N SER A 56 0.00 8.34 -21.91
CA SER A 56 0.46 7.00 -22.21
C SER A 56 -0.44 5.96 -21.55
N VAL A 57 -0.94 5.01 -22.32
CA VAL A 57 -1.91 4.02 -21.85
C VAL A 57 -1.22 2.68 -21.62
N GLY A 58 -1.57 2.03 -20.50
CA GLY A 58 -1.17 0.67 -20.18
C GLY A 58 -2.32 -0.26 -19.82
N ILE A 59 -2.04 -1.55 -19.91
CA ILE A 59 -2.96 -2.60 -19.43
C ILE A 59 -2.29 -3.34 -18.28
N ARG A 60 -3.01 -3.49 -17.16
CA ARG A 60 -2.57 -4.36 -16.07
C ARG A 60 -2.80 -5.81 -16.44
N ILE A 61 -1.76 -6.60 -16.25
CA ILE A 61 -1.72 -8.04 -16.53
C ILE A 61 -1.71 -8.81 -15.22
N ASN A 62 -2.46 -9.90 -15.19
CA ASN A 62 -2.36 -10.91 -14.14
C ASN A 62 -1.64 -12.14 -14.71
N PRO A 63 -0.37 -12.38 -14.34
CA PRO A 63 0.37 -13.55 -14.81
C PRO A 63 -0.14 -14.88 -14.21
N GLN A 64 -1.10 -14.83 -13.28
CA GLN A 64 -1.61 -15.99 -12.54
C GLN A 64 -0.47 -16.80 -11.90
N CYS A 65 0.44 -16.08 -11.28
CA CYS A 65 1.57 -16.63 -10.54
C CYS A 65 1.69 -15.85 -9.23
N SER A 66 1.48 -16.53 -8.13
CA SER A 66 1.64 -16.00 -6.78
C SER A 66 2.84 -16.66 -6.10
N THR A 67 3.55 -15.86 -5.31
CA THR A 67 4.57 -16.31 -4.37
C THR A 67 4.17 -15.96 -2.93
N GLN A 68 2.91 -15.54 -2.72
CA GLN A 68 2.38 -15.25 -1.39
C GLN A 68 2.07 -16.55 -0.65
N GLU A 69 2.60 -16.68 0.56
CA GLU A 69 2.31 -17.81 1.44
C GLU A 69 1.50 -17.31 2.66
N GLY A 70 0.28 -17.84 2.83
CA GLY A 70 -0.54 -17.62 4.02
C GLY A 70 -1.28 -16.29 4.12
N HIS A 71 -1.25 -15.43 3.11
CA HIS A 71 -1.86 -14.09 3.13
C HIS A 71 -2.75 -13.82 1.91
N GLU A 72 -3.80 -14.62 1.73
CA GLU A 72 -4.70 -14.55 0.57
C GLU A 72 -5.31 -13.16 0.33
N ILE A 73 -5.58 -12.40 1.39
CA ILE A 73 -6.15 -11.05 1.29
C ILE A 73 -5.22 -10.04 0.58
N TYR A 74 -3.90 -10.29 0.61
CA TYR A 74 -2.88 -9.45 -0.03
C TYR A 74 -2.28 -10.09 -1.29
N ASP A 75 -2.84 -11.21 -1.77
CA ASP A 75 -2.38 -11.86 -3.00
C ASP A 75 -3.06 -11.26 -4.24
N PRO A 76 -2.38 -10.42 -5.02
CA PRO A 76 -2.98 -9.82 -6.22
C PRO A 76 -3.16 -10.81 -7.36
N CYS A 77 -2.56 -12.00 -7.28
CA CYS A 77 -2.64 -13.06 -8.29
C CYS A 77 -3.37 -14.32 -7.81
N GLY A 78 -3.96 -14.28 -6.62
CA GLY A 78 -4.72 -15.38 -6.02
C GLY A 78 -5.97 -15.74 -6.80
N TYR A 79 -6.61 -16.82 -6.36
CA TYR A 79 -7.86 -17.30 -6.98
C TYR A 79 -8.93 -16.18 -6.99
N ALA A 80 -9.60 -16.06 -8.12
CA ALA A 80 -10.67 -15.05 -8.36
C ALA A 80 -10.24 -13.59 -8.11
N SER A 81 -8.93 -13.27 -8.16
CA SER A 81 -8.46 -11.89 -8.09
C SER A 81 -9.04 -11.06 -9.23
N ARG A 82 -9.59 -9.90 -8.88
CA ARG A 82 -10.12 -8.93 -9.86
C ARG A 82 -9.04 -8.09 -10.54
N LEU A 83 -7.76 -8.28 -10.20
CA LEU A 83 -6.66 -7.40 -10.55
C LEU A 83 -5.90 -7.89 -11.78
N GLY A 84 -6.10 -7.19 -12.88
CA GLY A 84 -5.38 -7.42 -14.14
C GLY A 84 -6.04 -8.44 -15.08
N VAL A 85 -5.61 -8.39 -16.32
CA VAL A 85 -6.06 -9.25 -17.41
C VAL A 85 -5.25 -10.55 -17.41
N THR A 86 -5.94 -11.68 -17.37
CA THR A 86 -5.31 -13.01 -17.51
C THR A 86 -4.98 -13.32 -18.97
N GLU A 87 -4.17 -14.37 -19.23
CA GLU A 87 -3.82 -14.78 -20.58
C GLU A 87 -5.07 -15.11 -21.42
N GLU A 88 -6.05 -15.77 -20.85
CA GLU A 88 -7.31 -16.14 -21.52
C GLU A 88 -8.14 -14.90 -21.91
N GLN A 89 -8.08 -13.85 -21.11
CA GLN A 89 -8.83 -12.58 -21.30
C GLN A 89 -8.07 -11.57 -22.14
N PHE A 90 -6.83 -11.85 -22.52
CA PHE A 90 -5.99 -10.92 -23.23
C PHE A 90 -6.42 -10.72 -24.67
N ARG A 91 -6.54 -9.46 -25.09
CA ARG A 91 -7.05 -9.06 -26.41
C ARG A 91 -5.93 -8.40 -27.21
N GLU A 92 -5.17 -9.23 -27.94
CA GLU A 92 -4.09 -8.73 -28.81
C GLU A 92 -4.61 -7.78 -29.91
N ASP A 93 -5.83 -8.01 -30.38
CA ASP A 93 -6.50 -7.19 -31.39
C ASP A 93 -6.87 -5.78 -30.88
N LEU A 94 -6.86 -5.54 -29.57
CA LEU A 94 -7.15 -4.25 -28.94
C LEU A 94 -5.90 -3.52 -28.44
N LEU A 95 -4.69 -3.93 -28.84
CA LEU A 95 -3.45 -3.28 -28.41
C LEU A 95 -3.10 -1.97 -29.14
N GLU A 96 -3.90 -1.55 -30.11
CA GLU A 96 -3.70 -0.25 -30.76
C GLU A 96 -3.85 0.88 -29.75
N GLY A 97 -2.81 1.72 -29.61
CA GLY A 97 -2.77 2.82 -28.64
C GLY A 97 -2.33 2.41 -27.22
N VAL A 98 -2.12 1.13 -26.94
CA VAL A 98 -1.51 0.65 -25.70
C VAL A 98 0.00 0.76 -25.82
N GLU A 99 0.61 1.49 -24.91
CA GLU A 99 2.06 1.77 -24.92
C GLU A 99 2.84 1.01 -23.84
N GLY A 100 2.16 0.42 -22.88
CA GLY A 100 2.83 -0.32 -21.83
C GLY A 100 2.01 -1.43 -21.20
N LEU A 101 2.71 -2.32 -20.52
CA LEU A 101 2.12 -3.36 -19.67
C LEU A 101 2.52 -3.10 -18.22
N HIS A 102 1.62 -3.43 -17.33
CA HIS A 102 1.81 -3.35 -15.89
C HIS A 102 1.45 -4.68 -15.24
N PHE A 103 2.21 -5.11 -14.26
CA PHE A 103 1.80 -6.16 -13.34
C PHE A 103 2.22 -5.80 -11.91
N HIS A 104 1.46 -6.25 -10.94
CA HIS A 104 1.76 -6.07 -9.52
C HIS A 104 1.41 -7.38 -8.83
N THR A 105 2.41 -8.13 -8.47
CA THR A 105 2.31 -9.53 -8.01
C THR A 105 2.78 -9.72 -6.58
N LEU A 106 3.46 -8.73 -6.01
CA LEU A 106 4.10 -8.82 -4.71
C LEU A 106 3.33 -8.05 -3.63
N CYS A 107 3.47 -8.53 -2.39
CA CYS A 107 3.17 -7.78 -1.18
C CYS A 107 4.23 -8.15 -0.15
N GLU A 108 5.02 -7.18 0.30
CA GLU A 108 6.10 -7.32 1.29
C GLU A 108 7.17 -8.39 0.96
N GLN A 109 7.51 -8.55 -0.32
CA GLN A 109 8.38 -9.61 -0.79
C GLN A 109 9.73 -9.10 -1.32
N ASN A 110 10.63 -10.05 -1.60
CA ASN A 110 12.00 -9.80 -2.04
C ASN A 110 12.13 -9.87 -3.58
N ALA A 111 13.32 -9.67 -4.11
CA ALA A 111 13.57 -9.61 -5.55
C ALA A 111 13.52 -10.98 -6.24
N ASP A 112 13.75 -12.08 -5.55
CA ASP A 112 13.61 -13.45 -6.08
C ASP A 112 12.13 -13.80 -6.38
N ASP A 113 11.21 -13.34 -5.55
CA ASP A 113 9.76 -13.42 -5.82
C ASP A 113 9.39 -12.66 -7.09
N LEU A 114 9.95 -11.45 -7.27
CA LEU A 114 9.75 -10.68 -8.50
C LEU A 114 10.29 -11.43 -9.73
N VAL A 115 11.47 -12.04 -9.63
CA VAL A 115 12.02 -12.84 -10.73
C VAL A 115 11.09 -14.00 -11.09
N THR A 116 10.56 -14.70 -10.09
CA THR A 116 9.63 -15.83 -10.28
C THR A 116 8.35 -15.36 -11.01
N THR A 117 7.74 -14.29 -10.53
CA THR A 117 6.49 -13.77 -11.12
C THR A 117 6.72 -13.12 -12.48
N PHE A 118 7.89 -12.46 -12.69
CA PHE A 118 8.27 -11.94 -14.00
C PHE A 118 8.46 -13.07 -15.02
N GLN A 119 9.09 -14.19 -14.67
CA GLN A 119 9.24 -15.34 -15.57
C GLN A 119 7.88 -15.88 -16.02
N ALA A 120 6.90 -15.94 -15.12
CA ALA A 120 5.53 -16.33 -15.48
C ALA A 120 4.86 -15.30 -16.41
N PHE A 121 5.06 -14.00 -16.14
CA PHE A 121 4.63 -12.92 -17.01
C PHE A 121 5.29 -13.01 -18.39
N GLU A 122 6.61 -13.12 -18.44
CA GLU A 122 7.39 -13.17 -19.68
C GLU A 122 6.99 -14.34 -20.58
N LYS A 123 6.79 -15.52 -19.99
CA LYS A 123 6.35 -16.72 -20.72
C LYS A 123 5.03 -16.49 -21.48
N LYS A 124 4.09 -15.76 -20.89
CA LYS A 124 2.75 -15.53 -21.44
C LYS A 124 2.68 -14.27 -22.30
N PHE A 125 3.33 -13.20 -21.86
CA PHE A 125 3.14 -11.85 -22.40
C PHE A 125 4.41 -11.21 -22.95
N GLY A 126 5.59 -11.81 -22.79
CA GLY A 126 6.88 -11.26 -23.20
C GLY A 126 6.94 -10.87 -24.69
N LYS A 127 6.28 -11.65 -25.56
CA LYS A 127 6.20 -11.33 -27.00
C LYS A 127 5.60 -9.95 -27.31
N TYR A 128 4.73 -9.44 -26.44
CA TYR A 128 4.08 -8.15 -26.61
C TYR A 128 4.99 -6.99 -26.18
N LEU A 129 5.97 -7.22 -25.31
CA LEU A 129 6.91 -6.18 -24.86
C LEU A 129 7.72 -5.57 -25.99
N HIS A 130 7.96 -6.29 -27.10
CA HIS A 130 8.61 -5.74 -28.29
C HIS A 130 7.82 -4.61 -28.97
N ARG A 131 6.53 -4.47 -28.64
CA ARG A 131 5.63 -3.43 -29.16
C ARG A 131 5.35 -2.33 -28.14
N MET A 132 5.83 -2.49 -26.90
CA MET A 132 5.60 -1.56 -25.79
C MET A 132 6.75 -0.57 -25.67
N LYS A 133 6.45 0.59 -25.08
CA LYS A 133 7.44 1.62 -24.70
C LYS A 133 7.91 1.42 -23.25
N TRP A 134 7.08 0.83 -22.42
CA TRP A 134 7.39 0.64 -21.01
C TRP A 134 6.77 -0.63 -20.42
N LEU A 135 7.40 -1.09 -19.34
CA LEU A 135 6.92 -2.13 -18.45
C LEU A 135 6.97 -1.62 -17.01
N ASN A 136 5.83 -1.65 -16.33
CA ASN A 136 5.74 -1.34 -14.91
C ASN A 136 5.56 -2.66 -14.14
N MET A 137 6.48 -2.97 -13.24
CA MET A 137 6.47 -4.21 -12.46
C MET A 137 5.78 -4.07 -11.10
N GLY A 138 5.09 -2.93 -10.87
CA GLY A 138 4.32 -2.67 -9.67
C GLY A 138 5.14 -2.47 -8.40
N GLY A 139 4.45 -2.60 -7.28
CA GLY A 139 5.01 -2.44 -5.93
C GLY A 139 5.11 -3.76 -5.16
N GLY A 140 5.01 -3.66 -3.84
CA GLY A 140 5.15 -4.80 -2.94
C GLY A 140 6.58 -5.23 -2.69
N HIS A 141 7.55 -4.45 -3.15
CA HIS A 141 8.97 -4.69 -2.94
C HIS A 141 9.44 -4.03 -1.66
N HIS A 142 10.00 -4.78 -0.75
CA HIS A 142 10.68 -4.24 0.43
C HIS A 142 12.10 -3.74 0.12
N ILE A 143 12.22 -2.87 -0.87
CA ILE A 143 13.46 -2.42 -1.49
C ILE A 143 14.43 -1.71 -0.52
N THR A 144 13.92 -1.18 0.59
CA THR A 144 14.70 -0.50 1.64
C THR A 144 15.05 -1.39 2.82
N ARG A 145 14.61 -2.65 2.83
CA ARG A 145 15.02 -3.61 3.85
C ARG A 145 16.50 -3.97 3.71
N GLU A 146 17.19 -4.14 4.83
CA GLU A 146 18.61 -4.49 4.88
C GLU A 146 18.93 -5.79 4.12
N ASN A 147 18.04 -6.78 4.18
CA ASN A 147 18.21 -8.09 3.53
C ASN A 147 17.61 -8.15 2.12
N TYR A 148 17.20 -7.02 1.53
CA TYR A 148 16.65 -7.02 0.18
C TYR A 148 17.72 -7.35 -0.87
N GLN A 149 17.41 -8.25 -1.79
CA GLN A 149 18.33 -8.76 -2.81
C GLN A 149 18.50 -7.75 -3.96
N MET A 150 19.08 -6.59 -3.69
CA MET A 150 19.24 -5.49 -4.64
C MET A 150 19.96 -5.89 -5.93
N GLU A 151 20.97 -6.74 -5.85
CA GLU A 151 21.70 -7.19 -7.05
C GLU A 151 20.86 -8.12 -7.94
N THR A 152 19.94 -8.87 -7.36
CA THR A 152 18.96 -9.68 -8.11
C THR A 152 18.00 -8.76 -8.88
N LEU A 153 17.47 -7.71 -8.23
CA LEU A 153 16.63 -6.70 -8.89
C LEU A 153 17.38 -6.01 -10.04
N LYS A 154 18.60 -5.56 -9.81
CA LYS A 154 19.42 -4.90 -10.84
C LYS A 154 19.70 -5.82 -12.05
N LYS A 155 19.96 -7.10 -11.81
CA LYS A 155 20.13 -8.09 -12.87
C LYS A 155 18.86 -8.29 -13.68
N LEU A 156 17.71 -8.37 -13.02
CA LEU A 156 16.42 -8.49 -13.70
C LEU A 156 16.12 -7.26 -14.56
N ILE A 157 16.28 -6.07 -14.03
CA ILE A 157 16.05 -4.82 -14.78
C ILE A 157 16.98 -4.73 -15.99
N ARG A 158 18.26 -5.10 -15.84
CA ARG A 158 19.22 -5.12 -16.94
C ARG A 158 18.80 -6.11 -18.02
N TYR A 159 18.44 -7.33 -17.63
CA TYR A 159 17.93 -8.35 -18.55
C TYR A 159 16.75 -7.84 -19.38
N ILE A 160 15.76 -7.23 -18.70
CA ILE A 160 14.56 -6.69 -19.37
C ILE A 160 14.94 -5.62 -20.39
N ARG A 161 15.81 -4.66 -20.01
CA ARG A 161 16.24 -3.55 -20.89
C ARG A 161 17.13 -4.00 -22.05
N GLU A 162 17.88 -5.08 -21.90
CA GLU A 162 18.69 -5.67 -22.96
C GLU A 162 17.85 -6.52 -23.92
N THR A 163 16.75 -7.10 -23.43
CA THR A 163 15.88 -8.00 -24.20
C THR A 163 14.76 -7.26 -24.93
N TYR A 164 14.20 -6.22 -24.29
CA TYR A 164 13.02 -5.51 -24.77
C TYR A 164 13.26 -3.99 -24.86
N PRO A 165 12.67 -3.29 -25.87
CA PRO A 165 12.83 -1.85 -26.04
C PRO A 165 11.93 -1.06 -25.08
N VAL A 166 11.94 -1.39 -23.78
CA VAL A 166 11.03 -0.80 -22.80
C VAL A 166 11.77 -0.04 -21.70
N GLU A 167 11.18 1.06 -21.25
CA GLU A 167 11.52 1.66 -19.96
C GLU A 167 10.89 0.83 -18.84
N VAL A 168 11.62 0.66 -17.73
CA VAL A 168 11.17 -0.15 -16.57
C VAL A 168 10.80 0.75 -15.43
N TYR A 169 9.57 0.58 -14.91
CA TYR A 169 9.04 1.28 -13.75
C TYR A 169 8.78 0.31 -12.59
N LEU A 170 8.92 0.83 -11.38
CA LEU A 170 8.60 0.17 -10.11
C LEU A 170 7.74 1.12 -9.25
N GLU A 171 6.90 0.57 -8.40
CA GLU A 171 5.99 1.30 -7.50
C GLU A 171 6.20 0.91 -6.02
N PRO A 172 7.40 1.01 -5.45
CA PRO A 172 7.70 0.53 -4.09
C PRO A 172 7.16 1.49 -3.03
N GLY A 173 5.83 1.60 -2.90
CA GLY A 173 5.15 2.60 -2.06
C GLY A 173 5.52 2.51 -0.59
N GLU A 174 5.50 1.32 -0.01
CA GLU A 174 5.85 1.09 1.38
C GLU A 174 7.30 1.51 1.68
N ALA A 175 8.23 1.16 0.81
CA ALA A 175 9.64 1.49 0.98
C ALA A 175 9.93 3.00 1.07
N ILE A 176 9.04 3.86 0.56
CA ILE A 176 9.22 5.32 0.60
C ILE A 176 8.94 5.88 2.00
N ALA A 177 8.01 5.27 2.74
CA ALA A 177 7.57 5.74 4.04
C ALA A 177 7.85 4.75 5.19
N LEU A 178 8.64 3.70 4.94
CA LEU A 178 9.05 2.73 5.96
C LEU A 178 9.78 3.43 7.11
N ASN A 179 9.34 3.16 8.35
CA ASN A 179 9.85 3.76 9.58
C ASN A 179 9.76 5.30 9.64
N ALA A 180 8.90 5.92 8.82
CA ALA A 180 8.79 7.38 8.75
C ALA A 180 7.80 7.98 9.78
N GLY A 181 7.02 7.19 10.50
CA GLY A 181 6.03 7.69 11.44
C GLY A 181 5.79 6.85 12.67
N TYR A 182 5.37 7.53 13.71
CA TYR A 182 4.99 6.96 15.00
C TYR A 182 3.52 7.26 15.28
N LEU A 183 2.85 6.35 16.00
CA LEU A 183 1.58 6.66 16.66
C LEU A 183 1.82 6.71 18.17
N VAL A 184 1.63 7.89 18.75
CA VAL A 184 1.71 8.10 20.20
C VAL A 184 0.31 7.97 20.77
N THR A 185 0.17 7.18 21.83
CA THR A 185 -1.10 6.91 22.50
C THR A 185 -0.91 6.97 24.03
N GLU A 186 -1.98 7.27 24.75
CA GLU A 186 -2.00 7.31 26.21
C GLU A 186 -2.79 6.12 26.79
N VAL A 187 -2.32 5.61 27.90
CA VAL A 187 -3.04 4.59 28.69
C VAL A 187 -4.14 5.28 29.50
N MET A 188 -5.39 5.07 29.09
CA MET A 188 -6.57 5.68 29.69
C MET A 188 -7.06 4.95 30.95
N ASP A 189 -6.92 3.61 30.95
CA ASP A 189 -7.35 2.76 32.07
C ASP A 189 -6.60 1.42 32.04
N ILE A 190 -6.63 0.71 33.16
CA ILE A 190 -6.10 -0.66 33.29
C ILE A 190 -7.18 -1.52 33.95
N VAL A 191 -7.65 -2.52 33.22
CA VAL A 191 -8.65 -3.46 33.72
C VAL A 191 -8.07 -4.87 33.83
N HIS A 192 -8.64 -5.72 34.66
CA HIS A 192 -8.17 -7.09 34.83
C HIS A 192 -9.28 -8.09 34.48
N ASN A 193 -8.95 -9.02 33.57
CA ASN A 193 -9.75 -10.18 33.26
C ASN A 193 -8.82 -11.29 32.76
N ASP A 194 -8.51 -12.26 33.61
CA ASP A 194 -7.47 -13.28 33.45
C ASP A 194 -6.05 -12.71 33.29
N MET A 195 -5.90 -11.54 32.70
CA MET A 195 -4.66 -10.76 32.56
C MET A 195 -4.95 -9.26 32.67
N ASP A 196 -3.93 -8.46 32.86
CA ASP A 196 -4.07 -6.99 32.84
C ASP A 196 -4.20 -6.49 31.40
N ILE A 197 -5.17 -5.60 31.17
CA ILE A 197 -5.52 -5.05 29.86
C ILE A 197 -5.40 -3.53 29.92
N LEU A 198 -4.56 -2.95 29.08
CA LEU A 198 -4.43 -1.51 28.91
C LEU A 198 -5.50 -1.02 27.94
N ILE A 199 -6.29 -0.06 28.37
CA ILE A 199 -7.25 0.66 27.51
C ILE A 199 -6.54 1.93 27.00
N LEU A 200 -6.35 2.00 25.69
CA LEU A 200 -5.65 3.09 25.03
C LEU A 200 -6.61 4.04 24.33
N ASP A 201 -6.22 5.30 24.15
CA ASP A 201 -6.90 6.25 23.26
C ASP A 201 -6.63 5.98 21.77
N ALA A 202 -5.83 4.96 21.46
CA ALA A 202 -5.69 4.39 20.12
C ALA A 202 -6.56 3.13 19.96
N SER A 203 -6.82 2.73 18.72
CA SER A 203 -7.68 1.60 18.34
C SER A 203 -7.09 0.83 17.17
N ALA A 204 -7.09 -0.50 17.24
CA ALA A 204 -6.75 -1.30 16.07
C ALA A 204 -7.76 -1.04 14.93
N ALA A 205 -9.07 -1.08 15.24
CA ALA A 205 -10.11 -0.89 14.24
C ALA A 205 -10.11 0.51 13.58
N CYS A 206 -9.70 1.55 14.32
CA CYS A 206 -9.78 2.94 13.85
C CYS A 206 -8.46 3.50 13.32
N HIS A 207 -7.34 3.11 13.91
CA HIS A 207 -6.05 3.75 13.66
C HIS A 207 -5.02 2.84 12.98
N MET A 208 -5.19 1.50 13.08
CA MET A 208 -4.31 0.50 12.49
C MET A 208 -5.09 -0.77 12.07
N PRO A 209 -6.08 -0.63 11.15
CA PRO A 209 -7.02 -1.73 10.87
C PRO A 209 -6.36 -2.98 10.30
N ASP A 210 -5.17 -2.89 9.72
CA ASP A 210 -4.42 -4.05 9.25
C ASP A 210 -4.06 -5.03 10.38
N VAL A 211 -4.00 -4.57 11.63
CA VAL A 211 -3.84 -5.44 12.81
C VAL A 211 -4.97 -6.45 12.92
N LEU A 212 -6.20 -6.07 12.50
CA LEU A 212 -7.37 -6.95 12.51
C LEU A 212 -7.60 -7.66 11.17
N GLU A 213 -7.29 -7.00 10.06
CA GLU A 213 -7.49 -7.53 8.70
C GLU A 213 -6.46 -8.61 8.33
N MET A 214 -5.22 -8.40 8.74
CA MET A 214 -4.12 -9.34 8.61
C MET A 214 -3.35 -9.37 9.94
N PRO A 215 -3.78 -10.19 10.90
CA PRO A 215 -3.27 -10.13 12.26
C PRO A 215 -1.74 -10.11 12.34
N TYR A 216 -1.20 -8.99 12.75
CA TYR A 216 0.18 -8.81 13.11
C TYR A 216 0.26 -7.97 14.38
N ARG A 217 1.39 -7.99 15.05
CA ARG A 217 1.64 -7.18 16.24
C ARG A 217 2.53 -5.98 15.85
N PRO A 218 1.99 -4.74 15.88
CA PRO A 218 2.77 -3.56 15.53
C PRO A 218 4.03 -3.42 16.40
N PRO A 219 5.17 -2.99 15.84
CA PRO A 219 6.34 -2.67 16.66
C PRO A 219 5.99 -1.57 17.68
N LEU A 220 6.45 -1.76 18.91
CA LEU A 220 6.20 -0.84 20.02
C LEU A 220 7.51 -0.48 20.70
N ALA A 221 7.85 0.80 20.78
CA ALA A 221 9.06 1.27 21.45
C ALA A 221 9.07 0.82 22.91
N LYS A 222 10.13 0.13 23.33
CA LYS A 222 10.28 -0.47 24.65
C LYS A 222 9.24 -1.56 24.98
N GLY A 223 8.47 -2.03 24.01
CA GLY A 223 7.61 -3.19 24.11
C GLY A 223 8.33 -4.44 23.59
N PHE A 224 8.13 -5.57 24.24
CA PHE A 224 8.74 -6.86 23.93
C PHE A 224 7.66 -7.90 23.67
N GLU A 225 8.08 -9.11 23.23
CA GLU A 225 7.13 -10.21 23.07
C GLU A 225 6.44 -10.55 24.39
N ALA A 226 5.18 -10.99 24.30
CA ALA A 226 4.42 -11.37 25.47
C ALA A 226 5.16 -12.40 26.32
N GLY A 227 5.32 -12.13 27.60
CA GLY A 227 6.04 -12.99 28.54
C GLY A 227 7.57 -12.91 28.47
N GLU A 228 8.17 -12.15 27.59
CA GLU A 228 9.61 -11.94 27.52
C GLU A 228 10.14 -11.12 28.71
N LYS A 229 9.35 -10.15 29.15
CA LYS A 229 9.65 -9.29 30.30
C LYS A 229 8.66 -9.51 31.44
N GLN A 230 8.98 -8.89 32.57
CA GLN A 230 8.27 -9.14 33.84
C GLN A 230 6.77 -8.80 33.81
N TYR A 231 6.39 -7.72 33.10
CA TYR A 231 5.02 -7.18 33.11
C TYR A 231 4.37 -7.37 31.74
N THR A 232 3.37 -8.24 31.65
CA THR A 232 2.68 -8.54 30.40
C THR A 232 1.26 -7.96 30.43
N TYR A 233 0.89 -7.26 29.35
CA TYR A 233 -0.40 -6.64 29.18
C TYR A 233 -0.96 -6.93 27.79
N ARG A 234 -2.29 -7.03 27.70
CA ARG A 234 -3.02 -6.89 26.44
C ARG A 234 -3.31 -5.41 26.19
N LEU A 235 -3.04 -4.94 24.98
CA LEU A 235 -3.37 -3.58 24.56
C LEU A 235 -4.67 -3.60 23.77
N SER A 236 -5.64 -2.78 24.19
CA SER A 236 -6.97 -2.66 23.61
C SER A 236 -7.38 -1.19 23.54
N SER A 237 -8.63 -0.91 23.18
CA SER A 237 -9.10 0.45 22.90
C SER A 237 -10.38 0.82 23.66
N MET A 238 -10.84 2.06 23.42
CA MET A 238 -12.09 2.60 23.96
C MET A 238 -13.32 2.27 23.09
N THR A 239 -13.21 1.53 21.99
CA THR A 239 -14.35 1.20 21.13
C THR A 239 -15.22 0.11 21.76
N CYS A 240 -16.47 -0.01 21.29
CA CYS A 240 -17.37 -1.08 21.75
C CYS A 240 -17.10 -2.44 21.07
N LEU A 241 -16.15 -2.52 20.12
CA LEU A 241 -15.80 -3.75 19.43
C LEU A 241 -14.94 -4.63 20.36
N ALA A 242 -15.50 -5.75 20.84
CA ALA A 242 -14.78 -6.66 21.74
C ALA A 242 -13.46 -7.20 21.14
N GLY A 243 -13.37 -7.31 19.81
CA GLY A 243 -12.17 -7.72 19.08
C GLY A 243 -11.20 -6.59 18.76
N ASP A 244 -11.39 -5.38 19.28
CA ASP A 244 -10.46 -4.26 19.07
C ASP A 244 -9.24 -4.40 19.99
N VAL A 245 -8.40 -5.36 19.66
CA VAL A 245 -7.19 -5.74 20.37
C VAL A 245 -6.00 -5.47 19.46
N ILE A 246 -5.04 -4.70 19.98
CA ILE A 246 -3.81 -4.36 19.24
C ILE A 246 -2.80 -5.51 19.34
N GLY A 247 -2.66 -6.08 20.53
CA GLY A 247 -1.77 -7.22 20.77
C GLY A 247 -1.38 -7.38 22.24
N ASP A 248 -0.65 -8.44 22.52
CA ASP A 248 -0.08 -8.71 23.84
C ASP A 248 1.42 -8.33 23.81
N TYR A 249 1.83 -7.54 24.81
CA TYR A 249 3.20 -7.03 24.95
C TYR A 249 3.70 -7.20 26.38
N SER A 250 5.01 -7.29 26.55
CA SER A 250 5.64 -7.24 27.88
C SER A 250 6.60 -6.07 28.01
N PHE A 251 6.83 -5.64 29.26
CA PHE A 251 7.62 -4.46 29.59
C PHE A 251 8.56 -4.75 30.76
N GLU A 252 9.67 -4.03 30.83
CA GLU A 252 10.64 -4.13 31.96
C GLU A 252 10.11 -3.46 33.22
N GLN A 253 9.26 -2.45 33.06
CA GLN A 253 8.64 -1.70 34.17
C GLN A 253 7.11 -1.80 34.09
N PRO A 254 6.41 -1.71 35.23
CA PRO A 254 4.95 -1.70 35.20
C PRO A 254 4.43 -0.43 34.51
N ILE A 255 3.41 -0.62 33.68
CA ILE A 255 2.70 0.48 32.99
C ILE A 255 1.64 1.05 33.93
N ARG A 256 1.38 2.35 33.83
CA ARG A 256 0.42 3.10 34.64
C ARG A 256 -0.53 3.89 33.76
N ILE A 257 -1.70 4.21 34.30
CA ILE A 257 -2.61 5.17 33.68
C ILE A 257 -1.90 6.51 33.48
N GLY A 258 -2.02 7.10 32.29
CA GLY A 258 -1.33 8.31 31.87
C GLY A 258 0.04 8.09 31.22
N ASP A 259 0.56 6.86 31.23
CA ASP A 259 1.80 6.57 30.49
C ASP A 259 1.56 6.63 28.99
N GLN A 260 2.55 7.14 28.25
CA GLN A 260 2.51 7.19 26.80
C GLN A 260 3.22 5.96 26.22
N LEU A 261 2.58 5.35 25.23
CA LEU A 261 3.13 4.29 24.40
C LEU A 261 3.34 4.79 22.98
N VAL A 262 4.38 4.28 22.29
CA VAL A 262 4.74 4.73 20.95
C VAL A 262 4.82 3.53 20.04
N PHE A 263 3.84 3.39 19.15
CA PHE A 263 3.88 2.42 18.06
C PHE A 263 4.76 2.94 16.94
N GLU A 264 5.62 2.08 16.41
CA GLU A 264 6.56 2.39 15.35
C GLU A 264 5.99 2.00 13.98
N ASP A 265 6.54 2.59 12.93
CA ASP A 265 6.16 2.33 11.52
C ASP A 265 4.67 2.57 11.21
N MET A 266 4.10 3.66 11.73
CA MET A 266 2.68 4.00 11.64
C MET A 266 2.35 5.01 10.51
N ALA A 267 3.29 5.33 9.60
CA ALA A 267 3.03 6.24 8.49
C ALA A 267 2.39 5.54 7.28
N ILE A 268 2.76 4.27 7.04
CA ILE A 268 2.31 3.51 5.87
C ILE A 268 0.95 2.86 6.20
N TYR A 269 0.00 2.97 5.27
CA TYR A 269 -1.37 2.46 5.37
C TYR A 269 -2.13 2.89 6.62
N SER A 270 -1.51 2.84 7.82
CA SER A 270 -2.15 3.23 9.08
C SER A 270 -2.78 4.62 9.00
N MET A 271 -2.03 5.66 8.58
CA MET A 271 -2.56 7.02 8.45
C MET A 271 -3.70 7.15 7.45
N VAL A 272 -3.65 6.47 6.31
CA VAL A 272 -4.64 6.60 5.23
C VAL A 272 -5.87 5.72 5.44
N LYS A 273 -5.79 4.69 6.29
CA LYS A 273 -6.89 3.81 6.65
C LYS A 273 -7.65 4.27 7.90
N ASN A 274 -7.24 5.37 8.51
CA ASN A 274 -7.91 5.89 9.71
C ASN A 274 -9.40 6.14 9.48
N ASN A 275 -10.19 5.86 10.50
CA ASN A 275 -11.63 6.08 10.49
C ASN A 275 -12.11 6.55 11.87
N THR A 276 -13.37 6.94 11.95
CA THR A 276 -14.00 7.48 13.15
C THR A 276 -15.09 6.55 13.71
N PHE A 277 -14.94 5.25 13.51
CA PHE A 277 -15.88 4.28 14.07
C PHE A 277 -16.05 4.50 15.58
N ASN A 278 -17.29 4.38 16.05
CA ASN A 278 -17.66 4.55 17.45
C ASN A 278 -17.32 5.93 18.05
N GLY A 279 -17.09 6.94 17.20
CA GLY A 279 -16.73 8.29 17.64
C GLY A 279 -15.26 8.45 18.03
N MET A 280 -14.39 7.49 17.73
CA MET A 280 -12.95 7.62 17.95
C MET A 280 -12.42 8.84 17.18
N PRO A 281 -11.66 9.71 17.82
CA PRO A 281 -11.04 10.85 17.14
C PRO A 281 -9.96 10.37 16.17
N LEU A 282 -9.77 11.11 15.07
CA LEU A 282 -8.59 10.92 14.22
C LEU A 282 -7.34 11.41 14.96
N PRO A 283 -6.20 10.70 14.88
CA PRO A 283 -4.94 11.16 15.48
C PRO A 283 -4.48 12.47 14.86
N GLY A 284 -4.03 13.40 15.67
CA GLY A 284 -3.37 14.62 15.18
C GLY A 284 -2.11 14.30 14.38
N ILE A 285 -1.76 15.13 13.42
CA ILE A 285 -0.56 14.95 12.58
C ILE A 285 0.47 15.99 13.02
N ALA A 286 1.65 15.53 13.42
CA ALA A 286 2.76 16.38 13.83
C ALA A 286 4.05 15.99 13.11
N LEU A 287 4.97 16.93 12.96
CA LEU A 287 6.32 16.70 12.47
C LEU A 287 7.30 16.65 13.66
N LEU A 288 8.02 15.56 13.79
CA LEU A 288 9.18 15.45 14.68
C LEU A 288 10.40 15.97 13.91
N LYS A 289 10.99 17.07 14.40
CA LYS A 289 12.16 17.69 13.77
C LYS A 289 13.48 17.07 14.28
N GLU A 290 14.55 17.31 13.55
CA GLU A 290 15.89 16.81 13.90
C GLU A 290 16.38 17.31 15.28
N ASP A 291 15.95 18.50 15.72
CA ASP A 291 16.26 19.06 17.03
C ASP A 291 15.42 18.47 18.18
N GLY A 292 14.53 17.52 17.86
CA GLY A 292 13.62 16.89 18.81
C GLY A 292 12.34 17.69 19.09
N SER A 293 12.17 18.87 18.50
CA SER A 293 10.94 19.63 18.63
C SER A 293 9.80 19.01 17.81
N VAL A 294 8.57 19.19 18.29
CA VAL A 294 7.36 18.67 17.63
C VAL A 294 6.53 19.87 17.15
N GLU A 295 6.21 19.87 15.86
CA GLU A 295 5.34 20.86 15.23
C GLU A 295 4.01 20.24 14.83
N MET A 296 2.90 20.71 15.42
CA MET A 296 1.56 20.28 15.05
C MET A 296 1.21 20.80 13.65
N VAL A 297 0.97 19.87 12.72
CA VAL A 297 0.60 20.18 11.33
C VAL A 297 -0.92 20.24 11.19
N ARG A 298 -1.62 19.31 11.84
CA ARG A 298 -3.08 19.22 11.76
C ARG A 298 -3.66 18.59 13.02
N GLU A 299 -4.72 19.19 13.51
CA GLU A 299 -5.58 18.64 14.56
C GLU A 299 -6.94 18.26 13.97
N PHE A 300 -7.56 17.25 14.54
CA PHE A 300 -8.90 16.80 14.19
C PHE A 300 -9.81 16.87 15.39
N GLY A 301 -11.09 17.15 15.14
CA GLY A 301 -12.07 17.33 16.21
C GLY A 301 -13.43 16.72 15.88
N TYR A 302 -14.43 17.06 16.69
CA TYR A 302 -15.80 16.56 16.52
C TYR A 302 -16.40 16.88 15.13
N ASP A 303 -16.01 18.00 14.53
CA ASP A 303 -16.52 18.38 13.20
C ASP A 303 -16.07 17.39 12.12
N ASP A 304 -14.87 16.80 12.22
CA ASP A 304 -14.39 15.79 11.27
C ASP A 304 -15.25 14.51 11.33
N PHE A 305 -15.73 14.15 12.50
CA PHE A 305 -16.71 13.08 12.69
C PHE A 305 -18.10 13.48 12.17
N LYS A 306 -18.61 14.62 12.60
CA LYS A 306 -19.96 15.12 12.28
C LYS A 306 -20.17 15.31 10.78
N MET A 307 -19.17 15.85 10.07
CA MET A 307 -19.25 16.14 8.63
C MET A 307 -19.34 14.88 7.77
N ARG A 308 -19.17 13.69 8.34
CA ARG A 308 -19.33 12.40 7.67
C ARG A 308 -20.72 11.78 7.84
N LEU A 309 -21.55 12.32 8.73
CA LEU A 309 -22.93 11.90 9.00
C LEU A 309 -23.92 12.71 8.17
#